data_f0dd1c51a79ad71489c206c886e07284
#
_entry.id   f0dd1c51a79ad71489c206c886e07284
#
_cell.length_a   1.000
_cell.length_b   1.000
_cell.length_c   1.000
_cell.angle_alpha   90.00
_cell.angle_beta   90.00
_cell.angle_gamma   90.00
#
_symmetry.space_group_name_H-M   'P 1'
#
loop_
_entity.id
_entity.type
_entity.pdbx_description
1 polymer ?
#
loop_
_entity_poly.entity_id
_entity_poly.type
_entity_poly.pdbx_seq_one_letter_code
_entity_poly.pdbx_strand_id
1 'polypeptide(L)'
;LVIAAVLGIGCTLGYLFGSSYRMDWQPADTSKQTQTEAIRQQLLDLGFPEAVLNDLTPEDIAACDGALRVVVETEDYPVNDGRNVLWETYNEKHERYYVQDTVYDVRELRLTSVGVQLPGAQETWRVYHHFLWTTDPGFCGTEVLQIWPADENMQDGWRFAGDVTGRVLYDRDGQTFTASYHTLGRQTYTADSVFFGQRTNSDLFAPFSMPRHAEHARGYVAYTAAAVQSGYLLNSWCNYTHQQSLLQYPAVTAMEKRMTSAFGNTGAFYTVQHALQFFPEDAQTLR
;
A
#
# COMPACT_ATOMS: atom_id res chain seq x y z
N LEU A 1 -23.52 -6.87 -38.19
CA LEU A 1 -22.25 -6.17 -37.96
C LEU A 1 -22.38 -5.09 -36.87
N VAL A 2 -23.42 -4.24 -36.94
CA VAL A 2 -23.66 -3.17 -35.96
C VAL A 2 -23.94 -3.73 -34.58
N ILE A 3 -24.75 -4.79 -34.45
CA ILE A 3 -25.07 -5.44 -33.16
C ILE A 3 -23.81 -6.05 -32.52
N ALA A 4 -22.96 -6.67 -33.31
CA ALA A 4 -21.70 -7.24 -32.82
C ALA A 4 -20.73 -6.14 -32.34
N ALA A 5 -20.68 -4.99 -33.01
CA ALA A 5 -19.88 -3.84 -32.59
C ALA A 5 -20.42 -3.23 -31.30
N VAL A 6 -21.73 -3.07 -31.13
CA VAL A 6 -22.35 -2.53 -29.91
C VAL A 6 -22.15 -3.48 -28.73
N LEU A 7 -22.28 -4.79 -28.93
CA LEU A 7 -21.99 -5.78 -27.91
C LEU A 7 -20.51 -5.80 -27.54
N GLY A 8 -19.61 -5.70 -28.53
CA GLY A 8 -18.18 -5.61 -28.29
C GLY A 8 -17.80 -4.37 -27.48
N ILE A 9 -18.32 -3.20 -27.83
CA ILE A 9 -18.10 -1.95 -27.09
C ILE A 9 -18.71 -2.04 -25.68
N GLY A 10 -19.93 -2.57 -25.54
CA GLY A 10 -20.60 -2.73 -24.26
C GLY A 10 -19.84 -3.70 -23.33
N CYS A 11 -19.35 -4.82 -23.85
CA CYS A 11 -18.53 -5.75 -23.10
C CYS A 11 -17.16 -5.14 -22.72
N THR A 12 -16.54 -4.39 -23.64
CA THR A 12 -15.25 -3.74 -23.35
C THR A 12 -15.40 -2.64 -22.31
N LEU A 13 -16.44 -1.81 -22.41
CA LEU A 13 -16.73 -0.77 -21.42
C LEU A 13 -17.10 -1.38 -20.08
N GLY A 14 -18.00 -2.37 -20.04
CA GLY A 14 -18.36 -3.08 -18.82
C GLY A 14 -17.16 -3.75 -18.16
N TYR A 15 -16.23 -4.24 -18.95
CA TYR A 15 -14.99 -4.84 -18.50
C TYR A 15 -14.00 -3.79 -17.96
N LEU A 16 -13.84 -2.65 -18.65
CA LEU A 16 -12.97 -1.55 -18.21
C LEU A 16 -13.47 -0.87 -16.93
N PHE A 17 -14.78 -0.71 -16.79
CA PHE A 17 -15.39 -0.09 -15.60
C PHE A 17 -15.69 -1.09 -14.47
N GLY A 18 -15.82 -2.38 -14.79
CA GLY A 18 -16.05 -3.44 -13.80
C GLY A 18 -14.79 -3.95 -13.10
N SER A 19 -13.61 -3.53 -13.55
CA SER A 19 -12.32 -3.97 -13.00
C SER A 19 -11.78 -3.11 -11.86
N SER A 20 -12.43 -1.98 -11.56
CA SER A 20 -12.06 -1.09 -10.46
C SER A 20 -12.86 -1.40 -9.21
N TYR A 21 -12.22 -1.36 -8.05
CA TYR A 21 -12.92 -1.47 -6.78
C TYR A 21 -13.82 -0.25 -6.56
N ARG A 22 -15.06 -0.49 -6.19
CA ARG A 22 -15.95 0.59 -5.79
C ARG A 22 -15.61 1.00 -4.36
N MET A 23 -15.08 2.20 -4.22
CA MET A 23 -14.75 2.80 -2.93
C MET A 23 -15.89 3.73 -2.47
N ASP A 24 -16.20 3.72 -1.19
CA ASP A 24 -17.14 4.66 -0.57
C ASP A 24 -16.38 5.84 0.06
N TRP A 25 -16.10 6.84 -0.77
CA TRP A 25 -15.33 8.01 -0.38
C TRP A 25 -16.20 9.02 0.37
N GLN A 26 -15.76 9.39 1.57
CA GLN A 26 -16.43 10.37 2.44
C GLN A 26 -15.45 11.50 2.81
N PRO A 27 -15.94 12.72 3.04
CA PRO A 27 -15.11 13.76 3.65
C PRO A 27 -14.53 13.27 4.97
N ALA A 28 -13.25 13.56 5.21
CA ALA A 28 -12.60 13.16 6.45
C ALA A 28 -13.19 13.91 7.64
N ASP A 29 -13.58 13.21 8.69
CA ASP A 29 -14.09 13.79 9.93
C ASP A 29 -12.91 14.13 10.85
N THR A 30 -12.68 15.41 11.08
CA THR A 30 -11.64 15.94 11.96
C THR A 30 -12.13 16.21 13.38
N SER A 31 -13.42 16.05 13.65
CA SER A 31 -14.04 16.47 14.94
C SER A 31 -13.60 15.62 16.14
N LYS A 32 -13.15 14.40 15.92
CA LYS A 32 -12.76 13.45 16.98
C LYS A 32 -11.29 13.53 17.39
N GLN A 33 -10.48 14.35 16.75
CA GLN A 33 -9.03 14.44 17.00
C GLN A 33 -8.70 14.90 18.43
N THR A 34 -9.57 15.71 19.04
CA THR A 34 -9.35 16.27 20.40
C THR A 34 -9.29 15.21 21.49
N GLN A 35 -9.91 14.03 21.32
CA GLN A 35 -9.97 12.98 22.34
C GLN A 35 -8.66 12.19 22.46
N THR A 36 -7.79 12.24 21.45
CA THR A 36 -6.54 11.47 21.40
C THR A 36 -5.29 12.38 21.46
N GLU A 37 -5.46 13.67 21.75
CA GLU A 37 -4.39 14.65 21.67
C GLU A 37 -3.20 14.32 22.60
N ALA A 38 -3.46 13.84 23.82
CA ALA A 38 -2.41 13.46 24.75
C ALA A 38 -1.57 12.27 24.23
N ILE A 39 -2.25 11.26 23.66
CA ILE A 39 -1.58 10.08 23.07
C ILE A 39 -0.82 10.51 21.81
N ARG A 40 -1.41 11.39 21.01
CA ARG A 40 -0.78 11.96 19.84
C ARG A 40 0.53 12.67 20.19
N GLN A 41 0.52 13.53 21.22
CA GLN A 41 1.72 14.22 21.66
C GLN A 41 2.76 13.23 22.18
N GLN A 42 2.37 12.22 22.96
CA GLN A 42 3.28 11.15 23.42
C GLN A 42 3.94 10.43 22.23
N LEU A 43 3.19 10.09 21.19
CA LEU A 43 3.72 9.44 20.00
C LEU A 43 4.71 10.34 19.24
N LEU A 44 4.42 11.63 19.11
CA LEU A 44 5.35 12.61 18.52
C LEU A 44 6.64 12.71 19.33
N ASP A 45 6.55 12.76 20.66
CA ASP A 45 7.71 12.82 21.55
C ASP A 45 8.57 11.55 21.47
N LEU A 46 7.98 10.41 21.12
CA LEU A 46 8.66 9.13 20.84
C LEU A 46 9.24 9.04 19.43
N GLY A 47 8.99 10.03 18.58
CA GLY A 47 9.49 10.07 17.21
C GLY A 47 8.58 9.47 16.14
N PHE A 48 7.28 9.29 16.45
CA PHE A 48 6.30 8.87 15.44
C PHE A 48 6.18 9.96 14.35
N PRO A 49 6.27 9.62 13.04
CA PRO A 49 6.21 10.62 11.98
C PRO A 49 4.87 11.34 11.94
N GLU A 50 4.89 12.66 12.04
CA GLU A 50 3.67 13.47 12.09
C GLU A 50 2.79 13.27 10.86
N ALA A 51 3.38 13.15 9.67
CA ALA A 51 2.64 12.93 8.44
C ALA A 51 1.81 11.63 8.49
N VAL A 52 2.38 10.54 9.02
CA VAL A 52 1.66 9.28 9.21
C VAL A 52 0.59 9.42 10.29
N LEU A 53 0.95 10.05 11.41
CA LEU A 53 0.05 10.24 12.54
C LEU A 53 -1.21 11.06 12.17
N ASN A 54 -1.08 12.01 11.26
CA ASN A 54 -2.20 12.81 10.73
C ASN A 54 -3.20 11.97 9.94
N ASP A 55 -2.76 10.86 9.37
CA ASP A 55 -3.59 9.97 8.57
C ASP A 55 -4.24 8.86 9.39
N LEU A 56 -3.83 8.65 10.65
CA LEU A 56 -4.43 7.62 11.50
C LEU A 56 -5.85 7.99 11.94
N THR A 57 -6.67 6.97 12.15
CA THR A 57 -7.97 7.16 12.81
C THR A 57 -7.77 7.44 14.30
N PRO A 58 -8.72 8.10 14.99
CA PRO A 58 -8.67 8.27 16.44
C PRO A 58 -8.57 6.94 17.19
N GLU A 59 -9.21 5.91 16.67
CA GLU A 59 -9.18 4.55 17.23
C GLU A 59 -7.77 3.94 17.13
N ASP A 60 -7.07 4.13 16.00
CA ASP A 60 -5.71 3.64 15.81
C ASP A 60 -4.69 4.42 16.66
N ILE A 61 -4.92 5.72 16.89
CA ILE A 61 -4.12 6.51 17.83
C ILE A 61 -4.36 6.01 19.27
N ALA A 62 -5.63 5.80 19.65
CA ALA A 62 -5.99 5.30 20.97
C ALA A 62 -5.41 3.90 21.26
N ALA A 63 -5.27 3.05 20.23
CA ALA A 63 -4.62 1.74 20.35
C ALA A 63 -3.14 1.81 20.75
N CYS A 64 -2.52 2.99 20.67
CA CYS A 64 -1.14 3.24 21.11
C CYS A 64 -1.04 3.89 22.50
N ASP A 65 -2.12 3.90 23.30
CA ASP A 65 -2.08 4.48 24.64
C ASP A 65 -1.00 3.82 25.51
N GLY A 66 -0.20 4.65 26.18
CA GLY A 66 0.91 4.18 26.97
C GLY A 66 2.11 3.63 26.15
N ALA A 67 2.21 3.97 24.87
CA ALA A 67 3.32 3.58 24.02
C ALA A 67 4.68 3.81 24.69
N LEU A 68 5.59 2.84 24.55
CA LEU A 68 6.89 2.83 25.21
C LEU A 68 8.02 3.28 24.28
N ARG A 69 7.94 2.88 23.01
CA ARG A 69 8.97 3.15 21.98
C ARG A 69 8.35 3.20 20.59
N VAL A 70 9.03 3.91 19.70
CA VAL A 70 8.71 3.96 18.28
C VAL A 70 9.96 3.64 17.47
N VAL A 71 9.81 2.81 16.43
CA VAL A 71 10.85 2.52 15.42
C VAL A 71 10.28 2.88 14.07
N VAL A 72 11.05 3.57 13.25
CA VAL A 72 10.61 4.08 11.95
C VAL A 72 11.60 3.74 10.86
N GLU A 73 11.11 3.24 9.75
CA GLU A 73 11.83 3.09 8.49
C GLU A 73 11.07 3.84 7.38
N THR A 74 11.77 4.68 6.64
CA THR A 74 11.16 5.47 5.56
C THR A 74 12.04 5.45 4.32
N GLU A 75 11.44 5.27 3.16
CA GLU A 75 12.14 5.27 1.88
C GLU A 75 11.27 5.87 0.78
N ASP A 76 11.91 6.66 -0.11
CA ASP A 76 11.29 7.26 -1.29
C ASP A 76 11.63 6.43 -2.52
N TYR A 77 10.60 6.08 -3.28
CA TYR A 77 10.70 5.23 -4.47
C TYR A 77 10.36 6.05 -5.73
N PRO A 78 11.29 6.16 -6.69
CA PRO A 78 10.96 6.71 -7.99
C PRO A 78 10.10 5.72 -8.76
N VAL A 79 8.88 6.12 -9.09
CA VAL A 79 7.96 5.35 -9.93
C VAL A 79 8.00 5.93 -11.34
N ASN A 80 8.45 5.11 -12.29
CA ASN A 80 8.41 5.49 -13.69
C ASN A 80 6.98 5.30 -14.21
N ASP A 81 6.25 6.38 -14.31
CA ASP A 81 4.91 6.40 -14.90
C ASP A 81 5.05 6.60 -16.42
N GLY A 82 5.37 5.49 -17.10
CA GLY A 82 5.62 5.50 -18.54
C GLY A 82 4.33 5.59 -19.35
N ARG A 83 4.19 6.62 -20.16
CA ARG A 83 3.15 6.71 -21.16
C ARG A 83 3.71 6.49 -22.57
N ASN A 84 3.04 5.67 -23.36
CA ASN A 84 3.38 5.53 -24.76
C ASN A 84 2.94 6.79 -25.53
N VAL A 85 3.87 7.40 -26.21
CA VAL A 85 3.64 8.55 -27.07
C VAL A 85 3.94 8.14 -28.52
N LEU A 86 3.05 8.46 -29.43
CA LEU A 86 3.28 8.32 -30.85
C LEU A 86 3.83 9.64 -31.39
N TRP A 87 5.09 9.64 -31.79
CA TRP A 87 5.70 10.77 -32.45
C TRP A 87 5.51 10.65 -33.95
N GLU A 88 4.93 11.69 -34.56
CA GLU A 88 4.93 11.84 -35.99
C GLU A 88 6.32 12.28 -36.45
N THR A 89 6.90 11.57 -37.40
CA THR A 89 8.19 11.92 -37.99
C THR A 89 8.19 11.63 -39.51
N TYR A 90 9.22 12.06 -40.19
CA TYR A 90 9.33 11.94 -41.66
C TYR A 90 10.68 11.28 -41.98
N ASN A 91 10.66 10.34 -42.95
CA ASN A 91 11.87 9.76 -43.47
C ASN A 91 12.57 10.69 -44.46
N GLU A 92 13.71 10.28 -45.00
CA GLU A 92 14.46 11.04 -46.00
C GLU A 92 13.67 11.32 -47.28
N LYS A 93 12.63 10.54 -47.56
CA LYS A 93 11.72 10.71 -48.70
C LYS A 93 10.51 11.59 -48.39
N HIS A 94 10.48 12.23 -47.21
CA HIS A 94 9.37 13.03 -46.69
C HIS A 94 8.06 12.23 -46.52
N GLU A 95 8.15 10.90 -46.38
CA GLU A 95 7.00 10.06 -46.03
C GLU A 95 6.79 10.06 -44.52
N ARG A 96 5.55 10.27 -44.11
CA ARG A 96 5.14 10.29 -42.71
C ARG A 96 5.15 8.88 -42.14
N TYR A 97 5.75 8.71 -40.96
CA TYR A 97 5.63 7.52 -40.18
C TYR A 97 5.54 7.87 -38.68
N TYR A 98 5.11 6.92 -37.88
CA TYR A 98 4.95 7.10 -36.44
C TYR A 98 5.97 6.24 -35.73
N VAL A 99 6.68 6.87 -34.81
CA VAL A 99 7.59 6.18 -33.87
C VAL A 99 6.89 6.12 -32.52
N GLN A 100 6.75 4.93 -32.01
CA GLN A 100 6.30 4.73 -30.64
C GLN A 100 7.50 4.91 -29.72
N ASP A 101 7.38 5.81 -28.78
CA ASP A 101 8.35 6.05 -27.74
C ASP A 101 7.65 6.01 -26.38
N THR A 102 8.41 5.77 -25.33
CA THR A 102 7.90 5.80 -23.96
C THR A 102 8.51 7.00 -23.25
N VAL A 103 7.67 7.97 -22.95
CA VAL A 103 8.07 9.11 -22.13
C VAL A 103 7.80 8.72 -20.68
N TYR A 104 8.82 8.79 -19.84
CA TYR A 104 8.74 8.50 -18.43
C TYR A 104 8.65 9.82 -17.66
N ASP A 105 7.54 10.00 -16.94
CA ASP A 105 7.46 10.97 -15.86
C ASP A 105 7.84 10.25 -14.56
N VAL A 106 8.87 10.74 -13.89
CA VAL A 106 9.24 10.19 -12.59
C VAL A 106 8.28 10.75 -11.55
N ARG A 107 7.56 9.85 -10.89
CA ARG A 107 6.70 10.14 -9.75
C ARG A 107 7.36 9.61 -8.50
N GLU A 108 7.01 10.14 -7.36
CA GLU A 108 7.62 9.70 -6.10
C GLU A 108 6.57 9.15 -5.16
N LEU A 109 6.83 7.94 -4.70
CA LEU A 109 6.07 7.23 -3.68
C LEU A 109 6.93 7.07 -2.43
N ARG A 110 6.47 7.58 -1.31
CA ARG A 110 7.08 7.35 0.00
C ARG A 110 6.40 6.19 0.70
N LEU A 111 7.18 5.23 1.16
CA LEU A 111 6.74 4.19 2.08
C LEU A 111 7.37 4.44 3.45
N THR A 112 6.53 4.41 4.48
CA THR A 112 6.94 4.56 5.88
C THR A 112 6.36 3.42 6.69
N SER A 113 7.23 2.65 7.33
CA SER A 113 6.83 1.60 8.25
C SER A 113 7.17 2.01 9.68
N VAL A 114 6.22 1.85 10.58
CA VAL A 114 6.36 2.28 11.98
C VAL A 114 5.99 1.13 12.89
N GLY A 115 6.87 0.81 13.83
CA GLY A 115 6.59 -0.07 14.96
C GLY A 115 6.41 0.74 16.23
N VAL A 116 5.33 0.51 16.95
CA VAL A 116 5.03 1.11 18.26
C VAL A 116 4.98 0.02 19.30
N GLN A 117 5.89 0.04 20.25
CA GLN A 117 5.86 -0.89 21.40
C GLN A 117 4.74 -0.51 22.34
N LEU A 118 3.84 -1.46 22.59
CA LEU A 118 2.71 -1.29 23.50
C LEU A 118 3.08 -1.73 24.92
N PRO A 119 2.45 -1.14 25.95
CA PRO A 119 2.64 -1.57 27.32
C PRO A 119 2.04 -2.96 27.55
N GLY A 120 2.61 -3.73 28.47
CA GLY A 120 2.09 -5.05 28.84
C GLY A 120 3.15 -6.00 29.33
N ALA A 121 2.73 -7.16 29.84
CA ALA A 121 3.63 -8.22 30.27
C ALA A 121 4.23 -9.02 29.10
N GLN A 122 3.50 -9.10 28.00
CA GLN A 122 3.97 -9.69 26.75
C GLN A 122 4.46 -8.58 25.85
N GLU A 123 5.62 -8.75 25.25
CA GLU A 123 6.14 -7.82 24.26
C GLU A 123 5.22 -7.79 23.04
N THR A 124 4.70 -6.61 22.76
CA THR A 124 3.69 -6.39 21.72
C THR A 124 4.00 -5.10 20.97
N TRP A 125 3.92 -5.17 19.66
CA TRP A 125 4.17 -4.05 18.78
C TRP A 125 2.97 -3.83 17.87
N ARG A 126 2.49 -2.59 17.78
CA ARG A 126 1.57 -2.14 16.74
C ARG A 126 2.40 -1.72 15.54
N VAL A 127 2.18 -2.34 14.40
CA VAL A 127 2.92 -2.11 13.16
C VAL A 127 2.03 -1.39 12.18
N TYR A 128 2.55 -0.32 11.60
CA TYR A 128 1.90 0.48 10.55
C TYR A 128 2.75 0.43 9.29
N HIS A 129 2.13 0.17 8.15
CA HIS A 129 2.71 0.38 6.85
C HIS A 129 1.92 1.47 6.14
N HIS A 130 2.57 2.59 5.88
CA HIS A 130 1.97 3.78 5.30
C HIS A 130 2.58 4.05 3.93
N PHE A 131 1.77 4.51 3.00
CA PHE A 131 2.20 5.03 1.71
C PHE A 131 1.71 6.47 1.51
N LEU A 132 2.50 7.25 0.79
CA LEU A 132 2.18 8.62 0.38
C LEU A 132 2.77 8.89 -1.00
N TRP A 133 1.92 9.24 -1.96
CA TRP A 133 2.37 9.81 -3.21
C TRP A 133 2.78 11.26 -2.97
N THR A 134 4.10 11.53 -2.96
CA THR A 134 4.65 12.88 -2.81
C THR A 134 4.59 13.66 -4.12
N THR A 135 4.54 12.92 -5.23
CA THR A 135 4.19 13.44 -6.55
C THR A 135 3.07 12.57 -7.10
N ASP A 136 1.92 13.18 -7.40
CA ASP A 136 0.72 12.45 -7.80
C ASP A 136 0.95 11.55 -9.01
N PRO A 137 0.43 10.31 -9.01
CA PRO A 137 0.58 9.39 -10.12
C PRO A 137 -0.14 9.94 -11.37
N GLY A 138 0.44 9.71 -12.53
CA GLY A 138 -0.17 10.14 -13.80
C GLY A 138 -1.40 9.32 -14.18
N PHE A 139 -1.48 8.09 -13.69
CA PHE A 139 -2.63 7.21 -13.83
C PHE A 139 -3.19 6.85 -12.45
N CYS A 140 -4.47 7.10 -12.24
CA CYS A 140 -5.18 6.69 -11.03
C CYS A 140 -6.04 5.46 -11.37
N GLY A 141 -5.67 4.33 -10.82
CA GLY A 141 -6.31 3.05 -11.11
C GLY A 141 -6.48 2.19 -9.88
N THR A 142 -6.19 0.90 -10.04
CA THR A 142 -6.21 -0.06 -8.95
C THR A 142 -4.85 -0.13 -8.30
N GLU A 143 -4.86 -0.02 -6.99
CA GLU A 143 -3.69 -0.06 -6.13
C GLU A 143 -3.83 -1.20 -5.13
N VAL A 144 -2.70 -1.70 -4.64
CA VAL A 144 -2.70 -2.73 -3.61
C VAL A 144 -1.56 -2.48 -2.63
N LEU A 145 -1.89 -2.47 -1.35
CA LEU A 145 -0.92 -2.62 -0.27
C LEU A 145 -1.01 -4.06 0.25
N GLN A 146 0.05 -4.82 0.04
CA GLN A 146 0.20 -6.19 0.51
C GLN A 146 1.24 -6.22 1.63
N ILE A 147 0.93 -6.89 2.75
CA ILE A 147 1.82 -6.95 3.90
C ILE A 147 2.07 -8.40 4.28
N TRP A 148 3.34 -8.75 4.46
CA TRP A 148 3.75 -9.96 5.16
C TRP A 148 3.98 -9.60 6.62
N PRO A 149 3.02 -9.91 7.49
CA PRO A 149 3.16 -9.60 8.89
C PRO A 149 4.20 -10.51 9.55
N ALA A 150 4.79 -10.05 10.63
CA ALA A 150 5.51 -10.91 11.54
C ALA A 150 4.57 -12.02 12.04
N ASP A 151 4.95 -13.28 11.85
CA ASP A 151 4.09 -14.43 12.11
C ASP A 151 4.92 -15.63 12.55
N GLU A 152 4.43 -16.38 13.52
CA GLU A 152 5.07 -17.59 14.06
C GLU A 152 5.32 -18.69 13.01
N ASN A 153 4.51 -18.72 11.93
CA ASN A 153 4.69 -19.65 10.83
C ASN A 153 5.98 -19.40 10.03
N MET A 154 6.56 -18.21 10.16
CA MET A 154 7.84 -17.84 9.54
C MET A 154 9.05 -18.16 10.42
N GLN A 155 8.84 -18.77 11.60
CA GLN A 155 9.87 -19.07 12.60
C GLN A 155 10.62 -17.82 13.08
N ASP A 156 9.96 -16.67 13.07
CA ASP A 156 10.54 -15.38 13.45
C ASP A 156 10.26 -14.97 14.90
N GLY A 157 9.64 -15.86 15.67
CA GLY A 157 9.35 -15.66 17.09
C GLY A 157 8.16 -14.73 17.38
N TRP A 158 7.41 -14.35 16.35
CA TRP A 158 6.29 -13.43 16.42
C TRP A 158 5.00 -14.12 15.95
N ARG A 159 3.88 -13.65 16.48
CA ARG A 159 2.57 -14.01 15.97
C ARG A 159 1.75 -12.76 15.67
N PHE A 160 0.97 -12.85 14.64
CA PHE A 160 -0.09 -11.91 14.36
C PHE A 160 -1.13 -11.92 15.50
N ALA A 161 -1.48 -10.73 16.00
CA ALA A 161 -2.43 -10.56 17.09
C ALA A 161 -3.36 -9.38 16.80
N GLY A 162 -4.63 -9.51 17.21
CA GLY A 162 -5.61 -8.44 17.10
C GLY A 162 -6.17 -8.20 15.71
N ASP A 163 -6.85 -7.09 15.57
CA ASP A 163 -7.54 -6.70 14.33
C ASP A 163 -6.60 -5.95 13.38
N VAL A 164 -6.89 -6.10 12.09
CA VAL A 164 -6.28 -5.29 11.04
C VAL A 164 -7.13 -4.05 10.84
N THR A 165 -6.49 -2.90 10.86
CA THR A 165 -7.13 -1.61 10.61
C THR A 165 -6.43 -0.87 9.49
N GLY A 166 -7.05 0.17 8.95
CA GLY A 166 -6.46 1.00 7.93
C GLY A 166 -7.49 1.75 7.12
N ARG A 167 -7.01 2.75 6.41
CA ARG A 167 -7.82 3.55 5.49
C ARG A 167 -6.97 4.15 4.39
N VAL A 168 -7.64 4.61 3.35
CA VAL A 168 -7.07 5.37 2.24
C VAL A 168 -7.59 6.80 2.30
N LEU A 169 -6.74 7.74 1.94
CA LEU A 169 -7.07 9.16 1.88
C LEU A 169 -6.56 9.76 0.57
N TYR A 170 -7.19 10.83 0.14
CA TYR A 170 -6.67 11.72 -0.90
C TYR A 170 -7.20 13.14 -0.68
N ASP A 171 -6.52 14.11 -1.27
CA ASP A 171 -6.97 15.49 -1.26
C ASP A 171 -7.55 15.86 -2.63
N ARG A 172 -8.53 16.75 -2.63
CA ARG A 172 -9.09 17.37 -3.83
C ARG A 172 -9.76 18.69 -3.45
N ASP A 173 -9.46 19.73 -4.20
CA ASP A 173 -10.04 21.07 -4.00
C ASP A 173 -9.88 21.58 -2.56
N GLY A 174 -8.77 21.26 -1.89
CA GLY A 174 -8.49 21.66 -0.51
C GLY A 174 -9.26 20.89 0.55
N GLN A 175 -9.93 19.80 0.19
CA GLN A 175 -10.64 18.92 1.10
C GLN A 175 -10.04 17.52 1.08
N THR A 176 -9.88 16.91 2.26
CA THR A 176 -9.46 15.51 2.40
C THR A 176 -10.66 14.57 2.38
N PHE A 177 -10.56 13.54 1.58
CA PHE A 177 -11.51 12.42 1.51
C PHE A 177 -10.87 11.15 2.04
N THR A 178 -11.68 10.28 2.62
CA THR A 178 -11.24 9.00 3.16
C THR A 178 -12.20 7.88 2.78
N ALA A 179 -11.68 6.66 2.65
CA ALA A 179 -12.45 5.45 2.47
C ALA A 179 -11.79 4.28 3.18
N SER A 180 -12.58 3.29 3.57
CA SER A 180 -12.07 1.97 3.93
C SER A 180 -11.55 1.25 2.69
N TYR A 181 -10.56 0.38 2.84
CA TYR A 181 -10.15 -0.51 1.76
C TYR A 181 -11.34 -1.37 1.29
N HIS A 182 -11.35 -1.75 0.02
CA HIS A 182 -12.40 -2.60 -0.54
C HIS A 182 -12.50 -3.92 0.22
N THR A 183 -11.35 -4.50 0.50
CA THR A 183 -11.21 -5.67 1.38
C THR A 183 -9.97 -5.41 2.24
N LEU A 184 -10.08 -5.65 3.53
CA LEU A 184 -8.94 -5.56 4.44
C LEU A 184 -8.96 -6.80 5.33
N GLY A 185 -7.91 -7.60 5.27
CA GLY A 185 -7.82 -8.77 6.09
C GLY A 185 -6.76 -9.76 5.65
N ARG A 186 -6.63 -10.82 6.43
CA ARG A 186 -5.67 -11.88 6.20
C ARG A 186 -6.17 -12.83 5.12
N GLN A 187 -5.35 -13.06 4.11
CA GLN A 187 -5.60 -14.03 3.06
C GLN A 187 -4.54 -15.14 3.11
N THR A 188 -5.00 -16.38 3.10
CA THR A 188 -4.12 -17.55 3.09
C THR A 188 -4.06 -18.10 1.67
N TYR A 189 -2.86 -18.34 1.19
CA TYR A 189 -2.63 -18.94 -0.12
C TYR A 189 -1.48 -19.93 -0.06
N THR A 190 -1.50 -20.89 -0.99
CA THR A 190 -0.44 -21.88 -1.14
C THR A 190 0.46 -21.48 -2.29
N ALA A 191 1.75 -21.33 -2.02
CA ALA A 191 2.76 -21.09 -3.03
C ALA A 191 3.67 -22.30 -3.20
N ASP A 192 3.91 -22.68 -4.46
CA ASP A 192 4.88 -23.70 -4.80
C ASP A 192 6.26 -23.04 -4.98
N SER A 193 7.23 -23.46 -4.21
CA SER A 193 8.61 -23.02 -4.34
C SER A 193 9.50 -24.17 -4.82
N VAL A 194 10.30 -23.91 -5.84
CA VAL A 194 11.26 -24.88 -6.39
C VAL A 194 12.28 -25.33 -5.33
N PHE A 195 12.59 -24.47 -4.35
CA PHE A 195 13.58 -24.76 -3.31
C PHE A 195 12.99 -25.28 -2.00
N PHE A 196 11.74 -24.93 -1.69
CA PHE A 196 11.15 -25.19 -0.38
C PHE A 196 9.85 -26.00 -0.42
N GLY A 197 9.44 -26.46 -1.62
CA GLY A 197 8.18 -27.16 -1.81
C GLY A 197 6.96 -26.27 -1.59
N GLN A 198 5.83 -26.89 -1.33
CA GLN A 198 4.57 -26.19 -1.11
C GLN A 198 4.55 -25.53 0.28
N ARG A 199 4.31 -24.22 0.32
CA ARG A 199 4.16 -23.45 1.56
C ARG A 199 2.82 -22.72 1.57
N THR A 200 2.22 -22.67 2.73
CA THR A 200 1.04 -21.85 2.99
C THR A 200 1.52 -20.54 3.57
N ASN A 201 1.25 -19.46 2.87
CA ASN A 201 1.53 -18.09 3.31
C ASN A 201 0.23 -17.40 3.71
N SER A 202 0.34 -16.39 4.53
CA SER A 202 -0.80 -15.65 5.01
C SER A 202 -0.46 -14.16 5.09
N ASP A 203 -0.95 -13.42 4.09
CA ASP A 203 -0.67 -11.99 3.95
C ASP A 203 -1.88 -11.15 4.31
N LEU A 204 -1.64 -9.91 4.69
CA LEU A 204 -2.66 -8.89 4.74
C LEU A 204 -2.76 -8.24 3.38
N PHE A 205 -3.98 -8.07 2.91
CA PHE A 205 -4.25 -7.58 1.59
C PHE A 205 -5.24 -6.44 1.60
N ALA A 206 -4.85 -5.31 1.02
CA ALA A 206 -5.60 -4.07 1.06
C ALA A 206 -5.68 -3.44 -0.34
N PRO A 207 -6.58 -3.95 -1.22
CA PRO A 207 -6.81 -3.37 -2.52
C PRO A 207 -7.73 -2.16 -2.44
N PHE A 208 -7.46 -1.18 -3.30
CA PHE A 208 -8.28 0.01 -3.44
C PHE A 208 -8.20 0.59 -4.85
N SER A 209 -9.06 1.53 -5.17
CA SER A 209 -9.00 2.29 -6.42
C SER A 209 -8.90 3.77 -6.11
N MET A 210 -7.94 4.44 -6.74
CA MET A 210 -7.79 5.89 -6.64
C MET A 210 -8.76 6.60 -7.58
N PRO A 211 -9.45 7.66 -7.13
CA PRO A 211 -10.23 8.52 -8.01
C PRO A 211 -9.32 9.26 -8.99
N ARG A 212 -9.86 9.59 -10.16
CA ARG A 212 -9.19 10.51 -11.07
C ARG A 212 -8.98 11.85 -10.38
N HIS A 213 -7.82 12.45 -10.58
CA HIS A 213 -7.45 13.74 -9.96
C HIS A 213 -7.38 13.69 -8.42
N ALA A 214 -7.08 12.52 -7.85
CA ALA A 214 -6.67 12.42 -6.48
C ALA A 214 -5.31 13.09 -6.31
N GLU A 215 -5.21 14.03 -5.39
CA GLU A 215 -3.97 14.67 -4.98
C GLU A 215 -3.49 14.07 -3.66
N HIS A 216 -2.18 13.92 -3.50
CA HIS A 216 -1.57 13.41 -2.28
C HIS A 216 -2.24 12.12 -1.78
N ALA A 217 -2.46 11.15 -2.70
CA ALA A 217 -3.04 9.86 -2.34
C ALA A 217 -2.14 9.17 -1.32
N ARG A 218 -2.73 8.73 -0.21
CA ARG A 218 -2.03 8.17 0.93
C ARG A 218 -2.92 7.20 1.70
N GLY A 219 -2.33 6.44 2.58
CA GLY A 219 -3.10 5.52 3.42
C GLY A 219 -2.19 4.60 4.20
N TYR A 220 -2.77 3.79 5.05
CA TYR A 220 -2.03 2.84 5.87
C TYR A 220 -2.81 1.58 6.13
N VAL A 221 -2.08 0.54 6.47
CA VAL A 221 -2.59 -0.67 7.10
C VAL A 221 -1.84 -0.89 8.40
N ALA A 222 -2.55 -1.21 9.46
CA ALA A 222 -1.99 -1.50 10.77
C ALA A 222 -2.45 -2.85 11.29
N TYR A 223 -1.54 -3.53 12.00
CA TYR A 223 -1.81 -4.78 12.70
C TYR A 223 -0.96 -4.85 13.97
N THR A 224 -1.22 -5.84 14.82
CA THR A 224 -0.46 -6.05 16.04
C THR A 224 0.33 -7.34 15.94
N ALA A 225 1.62 -7.29 16.32
CA ALA A 225 2.50 -8.43 16.48
C ALA A 225 2.82 -8.64 17.96
N ALA A 226 2.67 -9.86 18.45
CA ALA A 226 3.01 -10.23 19.83
C ALA A 226 4.15 -11.25 19.83
N ALA A 227 5.15 -11.07 20.68
CA ALA A 227 6.26 -11.99 20.78
C ALA A 227 5.80 -13.34 21.34
N VAL A 228 6.14 -14.41 20.65
CA VAL A 228 6.00 -15.79 21.12
C VAL A 228 7.27 -16.21 21.85
N GLN A 229 8.39 -15.70 21.36
CA GLN A 229 9.71 -15.95 21.92
C GLN A 229 10.56 -14.67 21.82
N SER A 230 11.35 -14.38 22.86
CA SER A 230 12.26 -13.23 22.89
C SER A 230 13.52 -13.46 22.03
N GLY A 231 14.19 -12.37 21.64
CA GLY A 231 15.44 -12.42 20.90
C GLY A 231 15.29 -12.65 19.39
N TYR A 232 14.09 -12.55 18.87
CA TYR A 232 13.81 -12.64 17.44
C TYR A 232 13.63 -11.27 16.80
N LEU A 233 14.15 -11.13 15.58
CA LEU A 233 13.95 -9.97 14.72
C LEU A 233 12.45 -9.77 14.49
N LEU A 234 11.92 -8.56 14.76
CA LEU A 234 10.63 -8.18 14.22
C LEU A 234 10.83 -7.87 12.74
N ASN A 235 10.16 -8.62 11.89
CA ASN A 235 10.35 -8.57 10.46
C ASN A 235 9.01 -8.49 9.75
N SER A 236 8.66 -7.30 9.29
CA SER A 236 7.41 -7.03 8.57
C SER A 236 7.71 -6.34 7.25
N TRP A 237 7.16 -6.87 6.18
CA TRP A 237 7.36 -6.37 4.82
C TRP A 237 6.05 -5.84 4.26
N CYS A 238 6.16 -4.84 3.41
CA CYS A 238 5.03 -4.41 2.58
C CYS A 238 5.45 -4.24 1.12
N ASN A 239 4.53 -4.57 0.23
CA ASN A 239 4.59 -4.24 -1.18
C ASN A 239 3.49 -3.28 -1.52
N TYR A 240 3.84 -2.18 -2.19
CA TYR A 240 2.88 -1.31 -2.85
C TYR A 240 2.89 -1.60 -4.34
N THR A 241 1.75 -1.93 -4.90
CA THR A 241 1.58 -2.20 -6.33
C THR A 241 0.66 -1.16 -6.95
N HIS A 242 1.20 -0.44 -7.93
CA HIS A 242 0.54 0.61 -8.69
C HIS A 242 0.17 0.14 -10.10
N GLN A 243 -1.07 0.38 -10.52
CA GLN A 243 -1.50 0.15 -11.89
C GLN A 243 -1.12 1.35 -12.76
N GLN A 244 -0.30 1.12 -13.79
CA GLN A 244 0.24 2.17 -14.65
C GLN A 244 -0.62 2.49 -15.87
N SER A 245 -1.57 1.64 -16.24
CA SER A 245 -2.36 1.85 -17.46
C SER A 245 -3.70 1.10 -17.44
N LEU A 246 -4.68 1.71 -18.12
CA LEU A 246 -6.04 1.16 -18.24
C LEU A 246 -6.11 -0.08 -19.16
N LEU A 247 -5.25 -0.16 -20.17
CA LEU A 247 -5.34 -1.16 -21.25
C LEU A 247 -4.65 -2.49 -20.90
N GLN A 248 -4.05 -2.58 -19.74
CA GLN A 248 -3.30 -3.77 -19.36
C GLN A 248 -4.13 -4.64 -18.41
N TYR A 249 -4.73 -5.62 -19.01
CA TYR A 249 -5.42 -6.69 -18.33
C TYR A 249 -4.42 -7.75 -17.84
N PRO A 250 -4.69 -8.36 -16.72
CA PRO A 250 -5.96 -8.42 -15.98
C PRO A 250 -5.91 -7.60 -14.70
N ALA A 251 -6.77 -6.60 -14.57
CA ALA A 251 -6.73 -5.68 -13.47
C ALA A 251 -6.82 -6.37 -12.09
N VAL A 252 -7.97 -6.63 -11.57
CA VAL A 252 -8.15 -7.02 -10.16
C VAL A 252 -8.01 -8.54 -9.94
N THR A 253 -8.65 -9.35 -10.76
CA THR A 253 -8.69 -10.83 -10.56
C THR A 253 -7.33 -11.51 -10.73
N ALA A 254 -6.41 -10.92 -11.49
CA ALA A 254 -5.07 -11.48 -11.61
C ALA A 254 -4.12 -10.93 -10.55
N MET A 255 -4.35 -9.73 -10.03
CA MET A 255 -3.67 -9.29 -8.82
C MET A 255 -4.00 -10.27 -7.68
N GLU A 256 -5.27 -10.57 -7.43
CA GLU A 256 -5.70 -11.52 -6.41
C GLU A 256 -5.16 -12.96 -6.65
N LYS A 257 -5.05 -13.39 -7.90
CA LYS A 257 -4.58 -14.74 -8.24
C LYS A 257 -3.07 -14.87 -8.41
N ARG A 258 -2.36 -13.77 -8.73
CA ARG A 258 -0.91 -13.78 -8.99
C ARG A 258 -0.08 -13.18 -7.87
N MET A 259 -0.65 -12.84 -6.76
CA MET A 259 0.04 -12.30 -5.59
C MET A 259 1.04 -13.28 -4.95
N THR A 260 1.11 -14.50 -5.46
CA THR A 260 2.08 -15.51 -5.06
C THR A 260 3.43 -15.37 -5.76
N SER A 261 3.55 -14.54 -6.78
CA SER A 261 4.83 -14.25 -7.43
C SER A 261 5.12 -12.76 -7.30
N ALA A 262 6.32 -12.42 -6.85
CA ALA A 262 6.83 -11.06 -6.89
C ALA A 262 6.53 -10.49 -8.29
N PHE A 263 5.63 -9.52 -8.37
CA PHE A 263 5.38 -8.82 -9.61
C PHE A 263 6.65 -8.05 -9.95
N GLY A 264 7.40 -8.56 -10.92
CA GLY A 264 8.40 -7.73 -11.56
C GLY A 264 7.70 -6.53 -12.20
N ASN A 265 8.39 -5.41 -12.25
CA ASN A 265 7.92 -4.24 -12.96
C ASN A 265 7.58 -4.64 -14.40
N THR A 266 6.30 -4.63 -14.70
CA THR A 266 5.78 -4.87 -16.04
C THR A 266 5.24 -3.55 -16.55
N GLY A 267 5.12 -3.36 -17.87
CA GLY A 267 4.46 -2.16 -18.38
C GLY A 267 3.01 -1.95 -17.89
N ALA A 268 2.47 -2.87 -17.07
CA ALA A 268 1.12 -2.84 -16.49
C ALA A 268 1.10 -2.35 -15.05
N PHE A 269 2.06 -2.79 -14.28
CA PHE A 269 2.12 -2.58 -12.84
C PHE A 269 3.55 -2.27 -12.43
N TYR A 270 3.66 -1.39 -11.48
CA TYR A 270 4.91 -1.09 -10.79
C TYR A 270 4.77 -1.51 -9.33
N THR A 271 5.73 -2.30 -8.85
CA THR A 271 5.72 -2.76 -7.46
C THR A 271 7.01 -2.34 -6.78
N VAL A 272 6.87 -1.77 -5.60
CA VAL A 272 7.98 -1.48 -4.69
C VAL A 272 7.82 -2.25 -3.40
N GLN A 273 8.93 -2.58 -2.77
CA GLN A 273 8.98 -3.35 -1.54
C GLN A 273 9.69 -2.54 -0.45
N HIS A 274 9.14 -2.55 0.74
CA HIS A 274 9.68 -1.88 1.91
C HIS A 274 9.58 -2.78 3.14
N ALA A 275 10.48 -2.61 4.12
CA ALA A 275 10.53 -3.45 5.30
C ALA A 275 10.65 -2.63 6.58
N LEU A 276 10.06 -3.15 7.64
CA LEU A 276 10.37 -2.79 9.03
C LEU A 276 11.08 -3.97 9.66
N GLN A 277 12.37 -3.82 9.92
CA GLN A 277 13.20 -4.89 10.46
C GLN A 277 14.08 -4.37 11.59
N PHE A 278 13.89 -4.88 12.80
CA PHE A 278 14.71 -4.53 13.94
C PHE A 278 14.68 -5.60 15.03
N PHE A 279 15.75 -5.69 15.80
CA PHE A 279 15.72 -6.43 17.06
C PHE A 279 15.16 -5.52 18.16
N PRO A 280 14.11 -5.94 18.87
CA PRO A 280 13.54 -5.11 19.94
C PRO A 280 14.54 -4.71 21.04
N GLU A 281 15.56 -5.52 21.26
CA GLU A 281 16.64 -5.26 22.22
C GLU A 281 17.55 -4.12 21.77
N ASP A 282 17.86 -4.05 20.46
CA ASP A 282 18.77 -3.03 19.88
C ASP A 282 18.08 -1.66 19.73
N ALA A 283 16.76 -1.61 19.68
CA ALA A 283 16.01 -0.36 19.63
C ALA A 283 16.20 0.53 20.88
N GLN A 284 16.91 0.05 21.89
CA GLN A 284 17.30 0.85 23.07
C GLN A 284 18.50 1.79 22.78
N THR A 285 19.25 1.57 21.70
CA THR A 285 20.54 2.22 21.43
C THR A 285 20.44 3.42 20.46
N LEU A 286 19.28 3.67 19.88
CA LEU A 286 19.08 4.75 18.90
C LEU A 286 18.53 6.05 19.51
N ARG A 287 18.96 6.40 20.74
CA ARG A 287 18.65 7.70 21.37
C ARG A 287 19.78 8.70 21.17
#